data_cb8c59ae61e2917fa3f07d84829b79ba
#
_entry.id   cb8c59ae61e2917fa3f07d84829b79ba
#
_cell.length_a   1.000
_cell.length_b   1.000
_cell.length_c   1.000
_cell.angle_alpha   90.00
_cell.angle_beta   90.00
_cell.angle_gamma   90.00
#
_symmetry.space_group_name_H-M   'P 1'
#
loop_
_entity.id
_entity.type
_entity.pdbx_description
1 polymer ?
#
loop_
_entity_poly.entity_id
_entity_poly.type
_entity_poly.pdbx_seq_one_letter_code
_entity_poly.pdbx_strand_id
1 'polypeptide(L)'
;MEKTKIPYYEDMTRISNSNIGWFLKKGPAYLRNMLDGKEEGLSLPQLAKGTMIHEYLLQPEEFQKDYVVWDAPQPKSSQETKFCEELATTTEIEPDKAVLSAYKAAYRTTGQSESKMLSEGLKKASTLNLYIQSIKENDKRIKISPYTMNKLMELSEVC
;
A
#
# COMPACT_ATOMS: atom_id res chain seq x y z
N MET A 1 -21.25 31.56 -2.16
CA MET A 1 -21.46 30.13 -2.42
C MET A 1 -20.11 29.51 -2.78
N GLU A 2 -19.45 28.89 -1.82
CA GLU A 2 -18.24 28.11 -2.09
C GLU A 2 -18.62 26.90 -2.95
N LYS A 3 -18.08 26.86 -4.17
CA LYS A 3 -18.18 25.66 -5.00
C LYS A 3 -17.31 24.59 -4.34
N THR A 4 -17.91 23.62 -3.68
CA THR A 4 -17.22 22.39 -3.25
C THR A 4 -16.49 21.85 -4.46
N LYS A 5 -15.14 21.85 -4.41
CA LYS A 5 -14.30 21.28 -5.46
C LYS A 5 -14.50 19.77 -5.44
N ILE A 6 -15.30 19.24 -6.36
CA ILE A 6 -15.41 17.79 -6.55
C ILE A 6 -14.04 17.31 -7.05
N PRO A 7 -13.43 16.30 -6.42
CA PRO A 7 -12.19 15.70 -6.90
C PRO A 7 -12.30 15.30 -8.37
N TYR A 8 -11.23 15.50 -9.15
CA TYR A 8 -11.23 15.23 -10.59
C TYR A 8 -11.78 13.85 -10.97
N TYR A 9 -11.45 12.83 -10.19
CA TYR A 9 -11.89 11.45 -10.44
C TYR A 9 -13.34 11.17 -10.04
N GLU A 10 -13.96 12.04 -9.26
CA GLU A 10 -15.35 11.95 -8.82
C GLU A 10 -16.30 12.83 -9.68
N ASP A 11 -15.74 13.71 -10.51
CA ASP A 11 -16.52 14.56 -11.41
C ASP A 11 -16.97 13.80 -12.65
N MET A 12 -18.11 13.12 -12.50
CA MET A 12 -18.76 12.36 -13.58
C MET A 12 -19.45 13.24 -14.63
N THR A 13 -19.42 14.55 -14.46
CA THR A 13 -20.04 15.50 -15.42
C THR A 13 -19.11 15.85 -16.57
N ARG A 14 -17.81 15.51 -16.48
CA ARG A 14 -16.80 15.82 -17.47
C ARG A 14 -16.31 14.55 -18.18
N ILE A 15 -16.13 14.68 -19.49
CA ILE A 15 -15.53 13.62 -20.29
C ILE A 15 -14.01 13.71 -20.17
N SER A 16 -13.38 12.66 -19.64
CA SER A 16 -11.93 12.55 -19.55
C SER A 16 -11.33 11.84 -20.79
N ASN A 17 -10.02 11.93 -20.97
CA ASN A 17 -9.31 11.15 -22.01
C ASN A 17 -9.52 9.64 -21.83
N SER A 18 -9.64 9.14 -20.61
CA SER A 18 -9.95 7.74 -20.36
C SER A 18 -11.33 7.37 -20.89
N ASN A 19 -12.32 8.24 -20.68
CA ASN A 19 -13.69 8.03 -21.17
C ASN A 19 -13.72 7.97 -22.71
N ILE A 20 -12.97 8.83 -23.37
CA ILE A 20 -12.82 8.81 -24.84
C ILE A 20 -12.14 7.50 -25.27
N GLY A 21 -11.08 7.08 -24.57
CA GLY A 21 -10.39 5.83 -24.86
C GLY A 21 -11.29 4.60 -24.69
N TRP A 22 -12.13 4.57 -23.67
CA TRP A 22 -13.11 3.49 -23.47
C TRP A 22 -14.16 3.46 -24.57
N PHE A 23 -14.68 4.62 -24.95
CA PHE A 23 -15.62 4.74 -26.05
C PHE A 23 -15.05 4.22 -27.37
N LEU A 24 -13.84 4.67 -27.72
CA LEU A 24 -13.20 4.27 -28.98
C LEU A 24 -12.82 2.79 -29.06
N LYS A 25 -12.37 2.22 -27.93
CA LYS A 25 -11.89 0.82 -27.90
C LYS A 25 -12.99 -0.21 -27.68
N LYS A 26 -14.03 0.12 -26.91
CA LYS A 26 -15.02 -0.84 -26.44
C LYS A 26 -16.49 -0.40 -26.71
N GLY A 27 -16.67 0.80 -27.24
CA GLY A 27 -17.98 1.32 -27.65
C GLY A 27 -18.79 2.00 -26.53
N PRO A 28 -19.97 2.56 -26.87
CA PRO A 28 -20.77 3.39 -25.98
C PRO A 28 -21.35 2.63 -24.79
N ALA A 29 -21.70 1.35 -24.96
CA ALA A 29 -22.27 0.54 -23.88
C ALA A 29 -21.25 0.31 -22.77
N TYR A 30 -19.98 0.07 -23.10
CA TYR A 30 -18.92 -0.07 -22.11
C TYR A 30 -18.65 1.23 -21.37
N LEU A 31 -18.57 2.35 -22.11
CA LEU A 31 -18.43 3.67 -21.49
C LEU A 31 -19.57 3.92 -20.49
N ARG A 32 -20.81 3.61 -20.86
CA ARG A 32 -21.95 3.77 -19.97
C ARG A 32 -21.83 2.92 -18.72
N ASN A 33 -21.46 1.66 -18.85
CA ASN A 33 -21.27 0.76 -17.72
C ASN A 33 -20.15 1.26 -16.78
N MET A 34 -19.06 1.81 -17.32
CA MET A 34 -17.99 2.42 -16.53
C MET A 34 -18.46 3.64 -15.76
N LEU A 35 -19.23 4.53 -16.39
CA LEU A 35 -19.80 5.72 -15.75
C LEU A 35 -20.85 5.36 -14.68
N ASP A 36 -21.59 4.29 -14.89
CA ASP A 36 -22.58 3.77 -13.93
C ASP A 36 -21.94 2.92 -12.81
N GLY A 37 -20.59 2.74 -12.82
CA GLY A 37 -19.89 1.92 -11.83
C GLY A 37 -20.18 0.42 -11.91
N LYS A 38 -20.68 -0.07 -13.05
CA LYS A 38 -21.02 -1.48 -13.29
C LYS A 38 -19.85 -2.32 -13.78
N GLU A 39 -18.79 -1.68 -14.24
CA GLU A 39 -17.56 -2.32 -14.73
C GLU A 39 -16.41 -1.93 -13.83
N GLU A 40 -15.54 -2.87 -13.55
CA GLU A 40 -14.28 -2.58 -12.86
C GLU A 40 -13.33 -1.79 -13.79
N GLY A 41 -12.77 -0.71 -13.30
CA GLY A 41 -11.75 0.07 -13.98
C GLY A 41 -10.44 -0.68 -14.16
N LEU A 42 -9.37 0.05 -14.47
CA LEU A 42 -8.00 -0.49 -14.48
C LEU A 42 -7.68 -1.15 -13.15
N SER A 43 -6.89 -2.23 -13.18
CA SER A 43 -6.51 -2.92 -11.95
C SER A 43 -5.80 -1.98 -10.97
N LEU A 44 -6.10 -2.11 -9.69
CA LEU A 44 -5.54 -1.27 -8.62
C LEU A 44 -4.02 -1.07 -8.68
N PRO A 45 -3.18 -2.10 -8.99
CA PRO A 45 -1.74 -1.91 -9.10
C PRO A 45 -1.29 -0.98 -10.23
N GLN A 46 -1.99 -1.01 -11.37
CA GLN A 46 -1.66 -0.14 -12.52
C GLN A 46 -2.04 1.31 -12.23
N LEU A 47 -3.21 1.52 -11.59
CA LEU A 47 -3.64 2.84 -11.15
C LEU A 47 -2.71 3.42 -10.11
N ALA A 48 -2.36 2.64 -9.08
CA ALA A 48 -1.43 3.05 -8.03
C ALA A 48 -0.07 3.48 -8.60
N LYS A 49 0.45 2.73 -9.58
CA LYS A 49 1.70 3.09 -10.25
C LYS A 49 1.57 4.39 -11.06
N GLY A 50 0.45 4.58 -11.78
CA GLY A 50 0.17 5.80 -12.53
C GLY A 50 0.05 7.01 -11.61
N THR A 51 -0.68 6.89 -10.50
CA THR A 51 -0.84 7.92 -9.48
C THR A 51 0.51 8.31 -8.88
N MET A 52 1.33 7.32 -8.49
CA MET A 52 2.67 7.56 -7.93
C MET A 52 3.57 8.35 -8.90
N ILE A 53 3.58 8.00 -10.20
CA ILE A 53 4.35 8.73 -11.22
C ILE A 53 3.82 10.15 -11.38
N HIS A 54 2.51 10.31 -11.45
CA HIS A 54 1.87 11.62 -11.60
C HIS A 54 2.18 12.54 -10.41
N GLU A 55 2.06 12.05 -9.19
CA GLU A 55 2.36 12.82 -7.97
C GLU A 55 3.85 13.18 -7.91
N TYR A 56 4.74 12.24 -8.21
CA TYR A 56 6.18 12.52 -8.24
C TYR A 56 6.56 13.64 -9.21
N LEU A 57 5.97 13.64 -10.42
CA LEU A 57 6.32 14.60 -11.47
C LEU A 57 5.61 15.95 -11.33
N LEU A 58 4.35 15.95 -10.90
CA LEU A 58 3.48 17.11 -10.94
C LEU A 58 3.05 17.64 -9.58
N GLN A 59 3.15 16.84 -8.54
CA GLN A 59 2.69 17.14 -7.17
C GLN A 59 3.69 16.63 -6.12
N PRO A 60 4.95 17.11 -6.12
CA PRO A 60 6.01 16.56 -5.27
C PRO A 60 5.72 16.70 -3.78
N GLU A 61 4.93 17.69 -3.36
CA GLU A 61 4.52 17.85 -1.96
C GLU A 61 3.53 16.74 -1.52
N GLU A 62 2.60 16.36 -2.39
CA GLU A 62 1.68 15.24 -2.12
C GLU A 62 2.43 13.91 -2.15
N PHE A 63 3.34 13.73 -3.11
CA PHE A 63 4.20 12.55 -3.15
C PHE A 63 4.96 12.34 -1.83
N GLN A 64 5.53 13.38 -1.23
CA GLN A 64 6.25 13.27 0.05
C GLN A 64 5.34 12.93 1.24
N LYS A 65 4.05 13.29 1.17
CA LYS A 65 3.06 12.92 2.19
C LYS A 65 2.63 11.46 2.07
N ASP A 66 2.51 10.97 0.83
CA ASP A 66 1.92 9.66 0.56
C ASP A 66 2.94 8.53 0.42
N TYR A 67 4.20 8.86 0.09
CA TYR A 67 5.26 7.87 -0.13
C TYR A 67 6.50 8.14 0.72
N VAL A 68 7.20 7.06 1.03
CA VAL A 68 8.52 7.10 1.69
C VAL A 68 9.45 6.06 1.06
N VAL A 69 10.69 6.45 0.80
CA VAL A 69 11.72 5.51 0.35
C VAL A 69 12.10 4.59 1.50
N TRP A 70 12.00 3.29 1.25
CA TRP A 70 12.19 2.27 2.27
C TRP A 70 13.20 1.23 1.83
N ASP A 71 14.33 1.19 2.50
CA ASP A 71 15.45 0.27 2.21
C ASP A 71 15.54 -0.90 3.23
N ALA A 72 14.61 -0.96 4.18
CA ALA A 72 14.56 -2.04 5.16
C ALA A 72 13.67 -3.21 4.67
N PRO A 73 13.83 -4.41 5.24
CA PRO A 73 12.96 -5.53 4.94
C PRO A 73 11.49 -5.20 5.19
N GLN A 74 10.63 -5.66 4.28
CA GLN A 74 9.18 -5.54 4.37
C GLN A 74 8.55 -6.93 4.44
N PRO A 75 7.35 -7.08 5.04
CA PRO A 75 6.59 -8.31 5.00
C PRO A 75 6.35 -8.78 3.56
N LYS A 76 6.57 -10.09 3.31
CA LYS A 76 6.41 -10.71 1.99
C LYS A 76 5.07 -11.45 1.84
N SER A 77 4.31 -11.58 2.91
CA SER A 77 3.04 -12.28 2.93
C SER A 77 2.04 -11.59 3.85
N SER A 78 0.74 -11.83 3.62
CA SER A 78 -0.33 -11.34 4.50
C SER A 78 -0.18 -11.82 5.95
N GLN A 79 0.39 -13.00 6.16
CA GLN A 79 0.67 -13.52 7.50
C GLN A 79 1.78 -12.72 8.19
N GLU A 80 2.85 -12.37 7.47
CA GLU A 80 3.91 -11.53 8.03
C GLU A 80 3.40 -10.12 8.31
N THR A 81 2.56 -9.55 7.44
CA THR A 81 1.91 -8.26 7.69
C THR A 81 1.08 -8.32 8.97
N LYS A 82 0.22 -9.32 9.09
CA LYS A 82 -0.61 -9.52 10.29
C LYS A 82 0.24 -9.71 11.55
N PHE A 83 1.33 -10.47 11.48
CA PHE A 83 2.27 -10.64 12.59
C PHE A 83 2.86 -9.29 13.04
N CYS A 84 3.28 -8.44 12.10
CA CYS A 84 3.81 -7.11 12.42
C CYS A 84 2.75 -6.20 13.04
N GLU A 85 1.52 -6.23 12.54
CA GLU A 85 0.39 -5.45 13.07
C GLU A 85 0.04 -5.87 14.50
N GLU A 86 -0.09 -7.17 14.76
CA GLU A 86 -0.36 -7.71 16.09
C GLU A 86 0.75 -7.35 17.08
N LEU A 87 2.03 -7.46 16.64
CA LEU A 87 3.16 -7.11 17.50
C LEU A 87 3.29 -5.60 17.72
N ALA A 88 2.86 -4.78 16.76
CA ALA A 88 2.87 -3.32 16.90
C ALA A 88 1.77 -2.82 17.84
N THR A 89 0.61 -3.49 17.88
CA THR A 89 -0.57 -3.09 18.66
C THR A 89 -0.67 -3.76 20.02
N THR A 90 0.19 -4.75 20.29
CA THR A 90 0.15 -5.49 21.58
C THR A 90 0.43 -4.60 22.78
N THR A 91 -0.31 -4.80 23.85
CA THR A 91 -0.10 -4.17 25.14
C THR A 91 0.71 -5.04 26.12
N GLU A 92 1.12 -6.25 25.67
CA GLU A 92 1.90 -7.18 26.48
C GLU A 92 3.29 -6.60 26.78
N ILE A 93 3.65 -6.61 28.06
CA ILE A 93 4.91 -5.99 28.55
C ILE A 93 6.08 -6.96 28.38
N GLU A 94 5.83 -8.28 28.45
CA GLU A 94 6.87 -9.30 28.26
C GLU A 94 7.13 -9.54 26.78
N PRO A 95 8.32 -9.24 26.25
CA PRO A 95 8.62 -9.36 24.81
C PRO A 95 8.35 -10.75 24.23
N ASP A 96 8.71 -11.80 24.96
CA ASP A 96 8.54 -13.19 24.50
C ASP A 96 7.07 -13.58 24.40
N LYS A 97 6.25 -13.15 25.34
CA LYS A 97 4.80 -13.38 25.31
C LYS A 97 4.13 -12.58 24.18
N ALA A 98 4.56 -11.34 24.00
CA ALA A 98 4.09 -10.49 22.91
C ALA A 98 4.36 -11.14 21.54
N VAL A 99 5.59 -11.60 21.31
CA VAL A 99 5.99 -12.28 20.07
C VAL A 99 5.23 -13.58 19.88
N LEU A 100 5.07 -14.38 20.93
CA LEU A 100 4.36 -15.66 20.86
C LEU A 100 2.87 -15.45 20.56
N SER A 101 2.24 -14.47 21.19
CA SER A 101 0.84 -14.11 20.94
C SER A 101 0.63 -13.64 19.51
N ALA A 102 1.46 -12.72 19.00
CA ALA A 102 1.40 -12.24 17.64
C ALA A 102 1.65 -13.36 16.62
N TYR A 103 2.58 -14.27 16.91
CA TYR A 103 2.85 -15.42 16.04
C TYR A 103 1.63 -16.36 15.96
N LYS A 104 1.02 -16.70 17.11
CA LYS A 104 -0.20 -17.53 17.15
C LYS A 104 -1.38 -16.88 16.42
N ALA A 105 -1.51 -15.57 16.47
CA ALA A 105 -2.57 -14.82 15.76
C ALA A 105 -2.39 -14.80 14.25
N ALA A 106 -1.14 -14.77 13.76
CA ALA A 106 -0.82 -14.60 12.34
C ALA A 106 -0.64 -15.94 11.61
N TYR A 107 -0.12 -16.97 12.27
CA TYR A 107 0.26 -18.24 11.65
C TYR A 107 -0.58 -19.42 12.15
N ARG A 108 -0.71 -20.46 11.32
CA ARG A 108 -1.26 -21.74 11.76
C ARG A 108 -0.22 -22.45 12.65
N THR A 109 -0.59 -22.78 13.87
CA THR A 109 0.31 -23.31 14.89
C THR A 109 0.11 -24.80 15.19
N THR A 110 -0.74 -25.49 14.41
CA THR A 110 -1.06 -26.91 14.64
C THR A 110 0.20 -27.77 14.60
N GLY A 111 0.50 -28.46 15.73
CA GLY A 111 1.65 -29.36 15.84
C GLY A 111 3.02 -28.69 16.05
N GLN A 112 3.08 -27.37 16.25
CA GLN A 112 4.33 -26.68 16.57
C GLN A 112 4.52 -26.51 18.07
N SER A 113 5.76 -26.69 18.56
CA SER A 113 6.11 -26.40 19.95
C SER A 113 6.22 -24.89 20.20
N GLU A 114 5.91 -24.45 21.41
CA GLU A 114 6.01 -23.01 21.76
C GLU A 114 7.42 -22.47 21.61
N SER A 115 8.44 -23.27 21.95
CA SER A 115 9.85 -22.87 21.79
C SER A 115 10.22 -22.61 20.33
N LYS A 116 9.71 -23.40 19.39
CA LYS A 116 9.91 -23.20 17.96
C LYS A 116 9.20 -21.95 17.47
N MET A 117 7.93 -21.77 17.85
CA MET A 117 7.15 -20.57 17.50
C MET A 117 7.81 -19.30 18.01
N LEU A 118 8.33 -19.31 19.24
CA LEU A 118 9.03 -18.19 19.83
C LEU A 118 10.32 -17.87 19.08
N SER A 119 11.15 -18.89 18.77
CA SER A 119 12.41 -18.67 18.05
C SER A 119 12.20 -18.11 16.65
N GLU A 120 11.22 -18.63 15.90
CA GLU A 120 10.85 -18.13 14.58
C GLU A 120 10.25 -16.72 14.66
N GLY A 121 9.40 -16.47 15.65
CA GLY A 121 8.80 -15.17 15.92
C GLY A 121 9.83 -14.09 16.23
N LEU A 122 10.78 -14.39 17.13
CA LEU A 122 11.88 -13.47 17.47
C LEU A 122 12.76 -13.15 16.26
N LYS A 123 13.09 -14.15 15.43
CA LYS A 123 13.85 -13.94 14.21
C LYS A 123 13.10 -13.03 13.23
N LYS A 124 11.80 -13.23 13.05
CA LYS A 124 10.96 -12.37 12.20
C LYS A 124 10.84 -10.96 12.77
N ALA A 125 10.60 -10.82 14.08
CA ALA A 125 10.51 -9.53 14.75
C ALA A 125 11.81 -8.73 14.63
N SER A 126 12.97 -9.38 14.79
CA SER A 126 14.28 -8.76 14.57
C SER A 126 14.47 -8.30 13.13
N THR A 127 14.12 -9.14 12.15
CA THR A 127 14.26 -8.81 10.72
C THR A 127 13.34 -7.66 10.30
N LEU A 128 12.11 -7.62 10.83
CA LEU A 128 11.07 -6.66 10.46
C LEU A 128 10.93 -5.52 11.47
N ASN A 129 11.91 -5.34 12.36
CA ASN A 129 11.86 -4.37 13.46
C ASN A 129 11.51 -2.95 12.99
N LEU A 130 12.18 -2.44 11.96
CA LEU A 130 11.91 -1.10 11.43
C LEU A 130 10.49 -0.97 10.87
N TYR A 131 9.98 -2.02 10.23
CA TYR A 131 8.61 -2.04 9.74
C TYR A 131 7.59 -2.03 10.90
N ILE A 132 7.80 -2.83 11.94
CA ILE A 132 6.98 -2.84 13.15
C ILE A 132 7.01 -1.47 13.83
N GLN A 133 8.18 -0.83 13.90
CA GLN A 133 8.33 0.51 14.45
C GLN A 133 7.53 1.55 13.65
N SER A 134 7.57 1.48 12.32
CA SER A 134 6.80 2.39 11.47
C SER A 134 5.28 2.28 11.68
N ILE A 135 4.78 1.07 12.00
CA ILE A 135 3.38 0.87 12.37
C ILE A 135 3.09 1.53 13.72
N LYS A 136 3.95 1.34 14.72
CA LYS A 136 3.82 1.97 16.05
C LYS A 136 3.78 3.50 15.96
N GLU A 137 4.56 4.07 15.07
CA GLU A 137 4.60 5.52 14.79
C GLU A 137 3.42 5.99 13.93
N ASN A 138 2.51 5.08 13.55
CA ASN A 138 1.36 5.36 12.68
C ASN A 138 1.75 5.97 11.33
N ASP A 139 2.91 5.58 10.79
CA ASP A 139 3.36 6.00 9.47
C ASP A 139 2.58 5.24 8.38
N LYS A 140 1.56 5.90 7.84
CA LYS A 140 0.67 5.36 6.80
C LYS A 140 1.21 5.50 5.38
N ARG A 141 2.36 6.15 5.20
CA ARG A 141 2.93 6.34 3.87
C ARG A 141 3.24 5.02 3.20
N ILE A 142 3.03 5.01 1.90
CA ILE A 142 3.34 3.86 1.05
C ILE A 142 4.86 3.73 0.96
N LYS A 143 5.37 2.57 1.35
CA LYS A 143 6.81 2.28 1.35
C LYS A 143 7.24 1.82 -0.04
N ILE A 144 8.07 2.62 -0.71
CA ILE A 144 8.62 2.31 -2.04
C ILE A 144 10.10 1.94 -1.95
N SER A 145 10.54 1.01 -2.79
CA SER A 145 11.95 0.62 -2.80
C SER A 145 12.84 1.71 -3.38
N PRO A 146 14.15 1.77 -3.00
CA PRO A 146 15.12 2.65 -3.64
C PRO A 146 15.20 2.45 -5.16
N TYR A 147 15.02 1.22 -5.64
CA TYR A 147 14.93 0.94 -7.07
C TYR A 147 13.76 1.67 -7.74
N THR A 148 12.58 1.65 -7.11
CA THR A 148 11.41 2.37 -7.62
C THR A 148 11.66 3.87 -7.65
N MET A 149 12.27 4.42 -6.60
CA MET A 149 12.62 5.84 -6.53
C MET A 149 13.60 6.24 -7.64
N ASN A 150 14.65 5.43 -7.88
CA ASN A 150 15.61 5.70 -8.96
C ASN A 150 14.92 5.70 -10.34
N LYS A 151 13.95 4.80 -10.56
CA LYS A 151 13.16 4.80 -11.80
C LYS A 151 12.28 6.05 -11.96
N LEU A 152 11.74 6.59 -10.88
CA LEU A 152 11.00 7.86 -10.92
C LEU A 152 11.93 9.03 -11.25
N MET A 153 13.14 9.05 -10.68
CA MET A 153 14.15 10.06 -10.99
C MET A 153 14.57 10.03 -12.47
N GLU A 154 14.86 8.83 -13.01
CA GLU A 154 15.17 8.66 -14.45
C GLU A 154 14.02 9.20 -15.33
N LEU A 155 12.75 8.98 -14.95
CA LEU A 155 11.61 9.51 -15.71
C LEU A 155 11.54 11.04 -15.66
N SER A 156 11.91 11.65 -14.54
CA SER A 156 11.87 13.11 -14.40
C SER A 156 12.95 13.84 -15.24
N GLU A 157 14.06 13.14 -15.56
CA GLU A 157 15.12 13.70 -16.42
C GLU A 157 14.75 13.71 -17.91
N VAL A 158 13.74 12.94 -18.31
CA VAL A 158 13.30 12.79 -19.71
C VAL A 158 12.08 13.68 -20.02
N CYS A 159 11.38 14.15 -18.99
CA CYS A 159 10.20 15.02 -19.13
C CYS A 159 10.54 16.49 -18.94
#